data_9e2ceae091e77465904b1655e46aea33
#
_entry.id   9e2ceae091e77465904b1655e46aea33
#
_cell.length_a   1.000
_cell.length_b   1.000
_cell.length_c   1.000
_cell.angle_alpha   90.00
_cell.angle_beta   90.00
_cell.angle_gamma   90.00
#
_symmetry.space_group_name_H-M   'P 1'
#
loop_
_entity.id
_entity.type
_entity.pdbx_description
1 polymer ?
#
loop_
_entity_poly.entity_id
_entity_poly.type
_entity_poly.pdbx_seq_one_letter_code
_entity_poly.pdbx_strand_id
1 'polypeptide(L)'
;EPLELEVIGMAETSPFPIDNDGRDIDEETRMKFRYLDIRRPRLLKNLILRHKVTNLVREYLSGNGFIEIETPTLTKTSPEGARDFLVPSRYHPGNFYALPQSPQQYKQLLMIAGIEKYFQIAHAFRDEDLRGDRQFEHTQIDMEMSFVTEAEVREVAEGLMIHVVEACGKKVLNKPFPVFTHEEAVKKFGADKFDMRGDDKDPDTFAFAWVVDFPLFEFDDEEKKYTFAHNPFSAPKLEHVAKLLNGEDYGSLRAQQYDLVCNGYELASGGVRISDPKVQRKVFEIMGLTPEETEERFGHLIRAYEFGAPFHAG
;
A
#
# COMPACT_ATOMS: atom_id res chain seq x y z
N GLU A 1 -11.83 18.14 -45.65
CA GLU A 1 -11.47 16.97 -46.48
C GLU A 1 -10.00 17.11 -46.86
N PRO A 2 -9.17 16.03 -46.81
CA PRO A 2 -7.79 16.08 -47.23
C PRO A 2 -7.74 16.30 -48.75
N LEU A 3 -6.87 17.18 -49.19
CA LEU A 3 -6.66 17.48 -50.62
C LEU A 3 -5.70 16.48 -51.29
N GLU A 4 -4.89 15.79 -50.47
CA GLU A 4 -3.90 14.80 -50.90
C GLU A 4 -3.74 13.73 -49.82
N LEU A 5 -3.51 12.49 -50.24
CA LEU A 5 -3.29 11.34 -49.36
C LEU A 5 -2.04 10.58 -49.79
N GLU A 6 -1.03 10.52 -48.93
CA GLU A 6 0.15 9.69 -49.11
C GLU A 6 0.11 8.47 -48.20
N VAL A 7 0.29 7.28 -48.76
CA VAL A 7 0.40 6.04 -47.99
C VAL A 7 1.87 5.80 -47.65
N ILE A 8 2.25 6.07 -46.41
CA ILE A 8 3.63 5.89 -45.91
C ILE A 8 3.95 4.42 -45.66
N GLY A 9 2.95 3.64 -45.21
CA GLY A 9 3.08 2.21 -44.93
C GLY A 9 1.74 1.49 -44.98
N MET A 10 1.77 0.24 -45.43
CA MET A 10 0.59 -0.62 -45.44
C MET A 10 0.40 -1.28 -44.09
N ALA A 11 -0.85 -1.53 -43.70
CA ALA A 11 -1.23 -2.25 -42.50
C ALA A 11 -2.25 -3.34 -42.83
N GLU A 12 -2.25 -4.41 -42.05
CA GLU A 12 -3.28 -5.43 -42.12
C GLU A 12 -4.59 -4.93 -41.49
N THR A 13 -5.69 -5.59 -41.83
CA THR A 13 -6.98 -5.30 -41.23
C THR A 13 -6.95 -5.65 -39.72
N SER A 14 -7.36 -4.71 -38.89
CA SER A 14 -7.46 -4.93 -37.43
C SER A 14 -8.39 -6.11 -37.12
N PRO A 15 -8.04 -6.97 -36.14
CA PRO A 15 -8.87 -8.10 -35.72
C PRO A 15 -10.22 -7.68 -35.13
N PHE A 16 -10.36 -6.42 -34.75
CA PHE A 16 -11.60 -5.81 -34.27
C PHE A 16 -11.62 -4.30 -34.49
N PRO A 17 -12.79 -3.66 -34.54
CA PRO A 17 -12.92 -2.21 -34.63
C PRO A 17 -12.30 -1.54 -33.39
N ILE A 18 -11.66 -0.38 -33.54
CA ILE A 18 -11.02 0.39 -32.45
C ILE A 18 -11.72 1.74 -32.23
N ASP A 19 -12.73 2.06 -32.97
CA ASP A 19 -13.50 3.30 -32.98
C ASP A 19 -14.71 3.27 -32.03
N ASN A 20 -15.00 2.12 -31.41
CA ASN A 20 -16.03 1.91 -30.41
C ASN A 20 -15.44 1.67 -29.01
N ASP A 21 -16.27 1.43 -27.99
CA ASP A 21 -15.80 1.21 -26.61
C ASP A 21 -15.27 -0.21 -26.35
N GLY A 22 -15.49 -1.15 -27.25
CA GLY A 22 -14.96 -2.52 -27.24
C GLY A 22 -15.54 -3.45 -26.17
N ARG A 23 -16.66 -3.09 -25.54
CA ARG A 23 -17.27 -3.91 -24.48
C ARG A 23 -17.93 -5.18 -24.99
N ASP A 24 -18.29 -5.18 -26.26
CA ASP A 24 -18.88 -6.30 -27.00
C ASP A 24 -17.83 -7.29 -27.55
N ILE A 25 -16.55 -6.95 -27.44
CA ILE A 25 -15.44 -7.80 -27.91
C ILE A 25 -14.94 -8.66 -26.74
N ASP A 26 -14.76 -9.93 -27.04
CA ASP A 26 -14.23 -10.91 -26.09
C ASP A 26 -12.93 -10.44 -25.44
N GLU A 27 -12.84 -10.63 -24.11
CA GLU A 27 -11.71 -10.13 -23.33
C GLU A 27 -10.39 -10.79 -23.71
N GLU A 28 -10.39 -12.10 -24.00
CA GLU A 28 -9.19 -12.82 -24.42
C GLU A 28 -8.64 -12.25 -25.73
N THR A 29 -9.53 -11.94 -26.67
CA THR A 29 -9.17 -11.31 -27.94
C THR A 29 -8.59 -9.90 -27.72
N ARG A 30 -9.19 -9.10 -26.84
CA ARG A 30 -8.67 -7.77 -26.50
C ARG A 30 -7.32 -7.85 -25.79
N MET A 31 -7.10 -8.84 -24.93
CA MET A 31 -5.83 -9.05 -24.26
C MET A 31 -4.74 -9.50 -25.22
N LYS A 32 -5.04 -10.41 -26.15
CA LYS A 32 -4.10 -10.85 -27.19
C LYS A 32 -3.59 -9.71 -28.07
N PHE A 33 -4.45 -8.74 -28.37
CA PHE A 33 -4.12 -7.56 -29.18
C PHE A 33 -4.19 -6.27 -28.35
N ARG A 34 -3.68 -6.31 -27.11
CA ARG A 34 -3.80 -5.23 -26.13
C ARG A 34 -3.29 -3.88 -26.65
N TYR A 35 -2.24 -3.87 -27.44
CA TYR A 35 -1.68 -2.68 -28.08
C TYR A 35 -2.65 -2.00 -29.08
N LEU A 36 -3.59 -2.73 -29.68
CA LEU A 36 -4.67 -2.16 -30.49
C LEU A 36 -5.84 -1.71 -29.61
N ASP A 37 -6.20 -2.52 -28.60
CA ASP A 37 -7.28 -2.20 -27.68
C ASP A 37 -7.03 -0.89 -26.91
N ILE A 38 -5.78 -0.62 -26.51
CA ILE A 38 -5.37 0.63 -25.83
C ILE A 38 -5.57 1.87 -26.70
N ARG A 39 -5.61 1.76 -28.02
CA ARG A 39 -5.90 2.89 -28.93
C ARG A 39 -7.31 3.46 -28.77
N ARG A 40 -8.23 2.73 -28.13
CA ARG A 40 -9.59 3.22 -27.84
C ARG A 40 -9.54 4.44 -26.92
N PRO A 41 -10.32 5.48 -27.19
CA PRO A 41 -10.37 6.69 -26.36
C PRO A 41 -10.62 6.38 -24.88
N ARG A 42 -11.48 5.39 -24.59
CA ARG A 42 -11.79 4.97 -23.20
C ARG A 42 -10.57 4.46 -22.45
N LEU A 43 -9.76 3.59 -23.07
CA LEU A 43 -8.58 3.02 -22.42
C LEU A 43 -7.41 4.00 -22.40
N LEU A 44 -7.22 4.74 -23.47
CA LEU A 44 -6.20 5.80 -23.54
C LEU A 44 -6.44 6.86 -22.46
N LYS A 45 -7.69 7.25 -22.22
CA LYS A 45 -8.06 8.18 -21.15
C LYS A 45 -7.63 7.67 -19.77
N ASN A 46 -7.74 6.36 -19.49
CA ASN A 46 -7.30 5.78 -18.21
C ASN A 46 -5.78 5.86 -18.06
N LEU A 47 -5.00 5.62 -19.12
CA LEU A 47 -3.55 5.76 -19.07
C LEU A 47 -3.11 7.21 -18.84
N ILE A 48 -3.77 8.16 -19.52
CA ILE A 48 -3.53 9.60 -19.33
C ILE A 48 -3.88 10.01 -17.90
N LEU A 49 -5.01 9.53 -17.36
CA LEU A 49 -5.40 9.80 -15.98
C LEU A 49 -4.36 9.24 -14.98
N ARG A 50 -3.90 8.00 -15.17
CA ARG A 50 -2.85 7.41 -14.33
C ARG A 50 -1.58 8.26 -14.35
N HIS A 51 -1.12 8.69 -15.51
CA HIS A 51 0.03 9.59 -15.67
C HIS A 51 -0.20 10.91 -14.91
N LYS A 52 -1.37 11.53 -15.08
CA LYS A 52 -1.74 12.77 -14.38
C LYS A 52 -1.71 12.59 -12.86
N VAL A 53 -2.32 11.52 -12.34
CA VAL A 53 -2.34 11.20 -10.90
C VAL A 53 -0.92 11.06 -10.36
N THR A 54 -0.06 10.29 -11.04
CA THR A 54 1.34 10.10 -10.61
C THR A 54 2.11 11.41 -10.56
N ASN A 55 1.91 12.31 -11.53
CA ASN A 55 2.56 13.62 -11.52
C ASN A 55 2.06 14.52 -10.39
N LEU A 56 0.75 14.54 -10.13
CA LEU A 56 0.16 15.30 -9.01
C LEU A 56 0.68 14.81 -7.65
N VAL A 57 0.85 13.50 -7.48
CA VAL A 57 1.45 12.92 -6.28
C VAL A 57 2.89 13.41 -6.08
N ARG A 58 3.71 13.36 -7.14
CA ARG A 58 5.09 13.85 -7.09
C ARG A 58 5.16 15.34 -6.79
N GLU A 59 4.31 16.14 -7.43
CA GLU A 59 4.22 17.57 -7.19
C GLU A 59 3.87 17.87 -5.73
N TYR A 60 2.84 17.23 -5.20
CA TYR A 60 2.41 17.45 -3.82
C TYR A 60 3.46 17.02 -2.81
N LEU A 61 3.96 15.79 -2.90
CA LEU A 61 4.90 15.26 -1.92
C LEU A 61 6.26 16.00 -1.97
N SER A 62 6.80 16.24 -3.16
CA SER A 62 8.04 17.03 -3.31
C SER A 62 7.86 18.46 -2.81
N GLY A 63 6.71 19.07 -3.06
CA GLY A 63 6.36 20.41 -2.54
C GLY A 63 6.26 20.45 -1.01
N ASN A 64 6.01 19.32 -0.35
CA ASN A 64 5.98 19.16 1.11
C ASN A 64 7.32 18.63 1.69
N GLY A 65 8.39 18.65 0.90
CA GLY A 65 9.74 18.31 1.33
C GLY A 65 10.06 16.82 1.36
N PHE A 66 9.25 15.98 0.72
CA PHE A 66 9.55 14.56 0.54
C PHE A 66 10.57 14.35 -0.57
N ILE A 67 11.43 13.35 -0.38
CA ILE A 67 12.43 12.91 -1.36
C ILE A 67 11.97 11.60 -1.97
N GLU A 68 11.86 11.54 -3.30
CA GLU A 68 11.58 10.30 -4.01
C GLU A 68 12.84 9.44 -4.07
N ILE A 69 12.79 8.23 -3.50
CA ILE A 69 13.90 7.29 -3.50
C ILE A 69 13.40 5.94 -4.00
N GLU A 70 14.03 5.46 -5.08
CA GLU A 70 13.76 4.14 -5.63
C GLU A 70 14.52 3.08 -4.84
N THR A 71 13.81 2.06 -4.33
CA THR A 71 14.37 0.94 -3.58
C THR A 71 14.62 -0.27 -4.48
N PRO A 72 15.52 -1.19 -4.12
CA PRO A 72 15.81 -2.38 -4.92
C PRO A 72 14.58 -3.27 -5.17
N THR A 73 14.44 -3.73 -6.42
CA THR A 73 13.40 -4.69 -6.82
C THR A 73 13.85 -6.15 -6.60
N LEU A 74 15.13 -6.46 -6.78
CA LEU A 74 15.68 -7.76 -6.40
C LEU A 74 16.11 -7.70 -4.94
N THR A 75 15.37 -8.36 -4.07
CA THR A 75 15.56 -8.28 -2.63
C THR A 75 15.62 -9.66 -1.98
N LYS A 76 15.76 -9.71 -0.69
CA LYS A 76 15.60 -10.87 0.16
C LYS A 76 14.13 -11.07 0.49
N THR A 77 13.71 -12.29 0.76
CA THR A 77 12.33 -12.57 1.22
C THR A 77 11.97 -11.73 2.44
N SER A 78 10.74 -11.23 2.44
CA SER A 78 10.22 -10.36 3.48
C SER A 78 8.79 -10.82 3.82
N PRO A 79 8.59 -11.55 4.95
CA PRO A 79 7.29 -12.06 5.31
C PRO A 79 6.36 -10.93 5.78
N GLU A 80 5.67 -10.30 4.84
CA GLU A 80 4.73 -9.19 5.06
C GLU A 80 3.26 -9.61 4.92
N GLY A 81 2.99 -10.93 4.86
CA GLY A 81 1.63 -11.50 4.80
C GLY A 81 1.30 -12.20 3.49
N ALA A 82 1.88 -11.81 2.37
CA ALA A 82 1.73 -12.50 1.08
C ALA A 82 2.87 -13.51 0.84
N ARG A 83 2.72 -14.37 -0.18
CA ARG A 83 3.83 -15.16 -0.69
C ARG A 83 4.68 -14.32 -1.64
N ASP A 84 5.99 -14.61 -1.66
CA ASP A 84 6.94 -13.93 -2.53
C ASP A 84 6.99 -14.57 -3.92
N PHE A 85 7.15 -13.74 -4.96
CA PHE A 85 7.63 -14.20 -6.25
C PHE A 85 9.14 -14.36 -6.20
N LEU A 86 9.66 -15.54 -6.59
CA LEU A 86 11.06 -15.87 -6.50
C LEU A 86 11.76 -15.78 -7.86
N VAL A 87 12.96 -15.20 -7.87
CA VAL A 87 13.83 -15.11 -9.04
C VAL A 87 15.10 -15.94 -8.79
N PRO A 88 15.36 -17.01 -9.54
CA PRO A 88 16.56 -17.84 -9.35
C PRO A 88 17.85 -17.06 -9.52
N SER A 89 18.81 -17.25 -8.62
CA SER A 89 20.14 -16.66 -8.75
C SER A 89 21.03 -17.48 -9.69
N ARG A 90 21.54 -16.85 -10.75
CA ARG A 90 22.49 -17.48 -11.65
C ARG A 90 23.87 -17.68 -11.02
N TYR A 91 24.27 -16.78 -10.11
CA TYR A 91 25.60 -16.81 -9.48
C TYR A 91 25.65 -17.73 -8.25
N HIS A 92 24.51 -18.00 -7.63
CA HIS A 92 24.41 -18.82 -6.41
C HIS A 92 23.36 -19.89 -6.62
N PRO A 93 23.72 -21.05 -7.24
CA PRO A 93 22.76 -22.14 -7.46
C PRO A 93 22.09 -22.59 -6.17
N GLY A 94 20.77 -22.76 -6.22
CA GLY A 94 19.94 -23.08 -5.05
C GLY A 94 19.47 -21.89 -4.22
N ASN A 95 19.95 -20.67 -4.52
CA ASN A 95 19.47 -19.44 -3.89
C ASN A 95 18.56 -18.63 -4.83
N PHE A 96 17.72 -17.80 -4.25
CA PHE A 96 16.73 -17.00 -4.94
C PHE A 96 16.75 -15.55 -4.41
N TYR A 97 16.46 -14.62 -5.30
CA TYR A 97 15.96 -13.31 -4.94
C TYR A 97 14.44 -13.38 -4.80
N ALA A 98 13.86 -12.49 -4.00
CA ALA A 98 12.43 -12.24 -3.96
C ALA A 98 12.10 -10.92 -4.64
N LEU A 99 10.89 -10.79 -5.21
CA LEU A 99 10.32 -9.51 -5.60
C LEU A 99 9.63 -8.87 -4.38
N PRO A 100 9.73 -7.54 -4.19
CA PRO A 100 9.24 -6.90 -2.97
C PRO A 100 7.71 -6.88 -2.90
N GLN A 101 7.17 -7.27 -1.76
CA GLN A 101 5.73 -7.11 -1.46
C GLN A 101 5.38 -5.64 -1.16
N SER A 102 6.34 -4.90 -0.64
CA SER A 102 6.38 -3.46 -0.43
C SER A 102 7.82 -3.02 -0.13
N PRO A 103 8.17 -1.74 -0.14
CA PRO A 103 9.49 -1.26 0.27
C PRO A 103 9.64 -1.13 1.80
N GLN A 104 8.85 -1.83 2.61
CA GLN A 104 8.70 -1.61 4.05
C GLN A 104 10.02 -1.57 4.82
N GLN A 105 10.87 -2.57 4.66
CA GLN A 105 12.14 -2.61 5.40
C GLN A 105 13.12 -1.54 4.90
N TYR A 106 13.15 -1.28 3.61
CA TYR A 106 14.01 -0.25 3.02
C TYR A 106 13.65 1.15 3.50
N LYS A 107 12.37 1.51 3.51
CA LYS A 107 11.95 2.83 3.97
C LYS A 107 12.24 3.05 5.46
N GLN A 108 12.10 2.02 6.31
CA GLN A 108 12.50 2.11 7.72
C GLN A 108 14.01 2.32 7.87
N LEU A 109 14.84 1.63 7.05
CA LEU A 109 16.28 1.86 7.01
C LEU A 109 16.63 3.27 6.49
N LEU A 110 15.86 3.83 5.56
CA LEU A 110 16.04 5.22 5.11
C LEU A 110 15.75 6.23 6.23
N MET A 111 14.75 5.98 7.09
CA MET A 111 14.51 6.82 8.26
C MET A 111 15.71 6.80 9.22
N ILE A 112 16.27 5.61 9.48
CA ILE A 112 17.47 5.45 10.30
C ILE A 112 18.68 6.13 9.65
N ALA A 113 18.77 6.14 8.31
CA ALA A 113 19.79 6.82 7.54
C ALA A 113 19.67 8.36 7.55
N GLY A 114 18.62 8.91 8.20
CA GLY A 114 18.40 10.34 8.32
C GLY A 114 17.59 10.98 7.20
N ILE A 115 16.89 10.17 6.39
CA ILE A 115 15.90 10.68 5.43
C ILE A 115 14.61 10.93 6.19
N GLU A 116 14.29 12.19 6.47
CA GLU A 116 13.14 12.53 7.32
C GLU A 116 11.79 12.39 6.63
N LYS A 117 11.74 12.55 5.30
CA LYS A 117 10.51 12.41 4.49
C LYS A 117 10.83 11.71 3.18
N TYR A 118 10.37 10.51 3.05
CA TYR A 118 10.56 9.63 1.89
C TYR A 118 9.24 9.38 1.20
N PHE A 119 9.26 9.26 -0.13
CA PHE A 119 8.20 8.59 -0.87
C PHE A 119 8.75 7.82 -2.08
N GLN A 120 7.92 6.94 -2.62
CA GLN A 120 8.20 6.21 -3.84
C GLN A 120 6.89 5.85 -4.55
N ILE A 121 6.89 5.89 -5.87
CA ILE A 121 5.86 5.24 -6.70
C ILE A 121 6.33 3.80 -6.89
N ALA A 122 6.06 2.97 -5.90
CA ALA A 122 6.63 1.63 -5.77
C ALA A 122 5.86 0.57 -6.55
N HIS A 123 6.57 -0.37 -7.17
CA HIS A 123 5.98 -1.62 -7.64
C HIS A 123 6.00 -2.64 -6.51
N ALA A 124 4.85 -3.23 -6.22
CA ALA A 124 4.66 -4.28 -5.23
C ALA A 124 4.16 -5.56 -5.92
N PHE A 125 4.72 -6.69 -5.50
CA PHE A 125 4.45 -8.01 -6.06
C PHE A 125 3.96 -8.94 -4.96
N ARG A 126 2.78 -9.54 -5.13
CA ARG A 126 2.17 -10.42 -4.13
C ARG A 126 1.57 -11.65 -4.81
N ASP A 127 2.07 -12.83 -4.46
CA ASP A 127 1.52 -14.09 -4.94
C ASP A 127 0.33 -14.49 -4.05
N GLU A 128 -0.81 -13.89 -4.34
CA GLU A 128 -2.08 -14.08 -3.65
C GLU A 128 -3.18 -14.50 -4.63
N ASP A 129 -4.28 -15.01 -4.11
CA ASP A 129 -5.45 -15.33 -4.91
C ASP A 129 -6.05 -14.05 -5.53
N LEU A 130 -6.27 -14.07 -6.84
CA LEU A 130 -6.90 -12.97 -7.57
C LEU A 130 -8.36 -12.82 -7.14
N ARG A 131 -8.75 -11.64 -6.69
CA ARG A 131 -10.12 -11.33 -6.32
C ARG A 131 -10.42 -9.84 -6.43
N GLY A 132 -11.58 -9.47 -6.93
CA GLY A 132 -11.96 -8.07 -7.11
C GLY A 132 -10.99 -7.34 -8.03
N ASP A 133 -10.37 -6.28 -7.53
CA ASP A 133 -9.36 -5.47 -8.21
C ASP A 133 -7.91 -5.85 -7.86
N ARG A 134 -7.70 -6.89 -7.03
CA ARG A 134 -6.38 -7.36 -6.61
C ARG A 134 -5.71 -8.18 -7.71
N GLN A 135 -4.48 -7.79 -8.02
CA GLN A 135 -3.61 -8.41 -9.02
C GLN A 135 -2.27 -8.80 -8.36
N PHE A 136 -1.52 -9.68 -9.02
CA PHE A 136 -0.19 -10.11 -8.57
C PHE A 136 0.80 -8.96 -8.42
N GLU A 137 0.64 -7.90 -9.21
CA GLU A 137 1.44 -6.69 -9.11
C GLU A 137 0.54 -5.45 -9.09
N HIS A 138 0.96 -4.46 -8.34
CA HIS A 138 0.30 -3.16 -8.30
C HIS A 138 1.31 -2.05 -8.01
N THR A 139 0.88 -0.81 -8.22
CA THR A 139 1.68 0.36 -7.89
C THR A 139 1.14 0.99 -6.61
N GLN A 140 2.04 1.19 -5.64
CA GLN A 140 1.77 1.91 -4.39
C GLN A 140 2.32 3.34 -4.47
N ILE A 141 1.58 4.29 -3.90
CA ILE A 141 2.15 5.54 -3.41
C ILE A 141 2.61 5.20 -1.99
N ASP A 142 3.91 5.00 -1.83
CA ASP A 142 4.50 4.66 -0.54
C ASP A 142 5.20 5.88 0.05
N MET A 143 4.96 6.15 1.32
CA MET A 143 5.61 7.28 2.02
C MET A 143 5.94 6.91 3.46
N GLU A 144 6.99 7.55 4.00
CA GLU A 144 7.40 7.40 5.40
C GLU A 144 7.97 8.72 5.91
N MET A 145 7.69 9.06 7.17
CA MET A 145 8.11 10.30 7.82
C MET A 145 8.72 10.00 9.18
N SER A 146 9.80 10.72 9.53
CA SER A 146 10.43 10.67 10.85
C SER A 146 9.90 11.77 11.77
N PHE A 147 9.96 11.54 13.09
CA PHE A 147 9.59 12.48 14.15
C PHE A 147 8.13 12.95 14.09
N VAL A 148 7.23 12.06 13.71
CA VAL A 148 5.81 12.34 13.51
C VAL A 148 4.92 11.42 14.33
N THR A 149 3.72 11.89 14.58
CA THR A 149 2.59 11.12 15.11
C THR A 149 1.74 10.52 13.98
N GLU A 150 0.85 9.58 14.29
CA GLU A 150 -0.11 9.06 13.33
C GLU A 150 -1.02 10.15 12.73
N ALA A 151 -1.37 11.17 13.53
CA ALA A 151 -2.23 12.27 13.09
C ALA A 151 -1.54 13.12 12.01
N GLU A 152 -0.25 13.42 12.17
CA GLU A 152 0.52 14.20 11.20
C GLU A 152 0.69 13.47 9.86
N VAL A 153 0.88 12.14 9.88
CA VAL A 153 0.93 11.36 8.64
C VAL A 153 -0.44 11.34 7.96
N ARG A 154 -1.53 11.17 8.73
CA ARG A 154 -2.88 11.22 8.20
C ARG A 154 -3.21 12.59 7.58
N GLU A 155 -2.76 13.68 8.18
CA GLU A 155 -2.93 15.04 7.64
C GLU A 155 -2.24 15.19 6.28
N VAL A 156 -1.01 14.72 6.13
CA VAL A 156 -0.29 14.74 4.84
C VAL A 156 -1.01 13.88 3.80
N ALA A 157 -1.42 12.67 4.16
CA ALA A 157 -2.14 11.77 3.25
C ALA A 157 -3.51 12.35 2.85
N GLU A 158 -4.23 12.95 3.78
CA GLU A 158 -5.49 13.63 3.52
C GLU A 158 -5.31 14.78 2.52
N GLY A 159 -4.32 15.64 2.75
CA GLY A 159 -4.00 16.74 1.84
C GLY A 159 -3.62 16.26 0.44
N LEU A 160 -2.84 15.17 0.35
CA LEU A 160 -2.51 14.52 -0.91
C LEU A 160 -3.76 14.03 -1.65
N MET A 161 -4.66 13.32 -0.96
CA MET A 161 -5.87 12.79 -1.58
C MET A 161 -6.81 13.91 -2.05
N ILE A 162 -6.98 14.96 -1.26
CA ILE A 162 -7.76 16.15 -1.65
C ILE A 162 -7.17 16.77 -2.90
N HIS A 163 -5.84 17.03 -2.91
CA HIS A 163 -5.15 17.63 -4.04
C HIS A 163 -5.34 16.82 -5.34
N VAL A 164 -5.13 15.51 -5.29
CA VAL A 164 -5.24 14.63 -6.46
C VAL A 164 -6.68 14.55 -6.97
N VAL A 165 -7.65 14.33 -6.07
CA VAL A 165 -9.07 14.16 -6.45
C VAL A 165 -9.62 15.44 -7.08
N GLU A 166 -9.37 16.60 -6.47
CA GLU A 166 -9.87 17.88 -6.97
C GLU A 166 -9.18 18.31 -8.28
N ALA A 167 -7.87 18.10 -8.41
CA ALA A 167 -7.14 18.35 -9.66
C ALA A 167 -7.61 17.43 -10.81
N CYS A 168 -8.20 16.27 -10.50
CA CYS A 168 -8.86 15.40 -11.47
C CYS A 168 -10.32 15.78 -11.76
N GLY A 169 -10.83 16.87 -11.17
CA GLY A 169 -12.20 17.38 -11.40
C GLY A 169 -13.28 16.56 -10.68
N LYS A 170 -12.88 15.84 -9.62
CA LYS A 170 -13.78 15.07 -8.76
C LYS A 170 -14.06 15.79 -7.44
N LYS A 171 -14.99 15.25 -6.65
CA LYS A 171 -15.44 15.87 -5.38
C LYS A 171 -14.98 15.03 -4.20
N VAL A 172 -14.55 15.70 -3.14
CA VAL A 172 -14.32 15.12 -1.82
C VAL A 172 -15.53 15.46 -0.94
N LEU A 173 -16.17 14.42 -0.35
CA LEU A 173 -17.42 14.58 0.38
C LEU A 173 -17.26 15.40 1.66
N ASN A 174 -16.26 15.08 2.48
CA ASN A 174 -16.00 15.72 3.76
C ASN A 174 -14.55 16.19 3.87
N LYS A 175 -14.35 17.36 4.46
CA LYS A 175 -13.03 17.93 4.80
C LYS A 175 -13.17 18.61 6.18
N PRO A 176 -12.39 18.19 7.19
CA PRO A 176 -11.46 17.05 7.21
C PRO A 176 -12.19 15.72 7.08
N PHE A 177 -11.42 14.64 6.81
CA PHE A 177 -11.95 13.28 6.74
C PHE A 177 -12.40 12.83 8.13
N PRO A 178 -13.62 12.26 8.28
CA PRO A 178 -14.05 11.73 9.57
C PRO A 178 -13.15 10.56 10.01
N VAL A 179 -12.98 10.44 11.33
CA VAL A 179 -12.17 9.42 11.96
C VAL A 179 -13.06 8.53 12.81
N PHE A 180 -12.93 7.23 12.66
CA PHE A 180 -13.64 6.21 13.44
C PHE A 180 -12.62 5.24 14.02
N THR A 181 -12.82 4.77 15.24
CA THR A 181 -12.10 3.58 15.71
C THR A 181 -12.61 2.37 14.93
N HIS A 182 -11.80 1.30 14.86
CA HIS A 182 -12.21 0.03 14.25
C HIS A 182 -13.53 -0.47 14.84
N GLU A 183 -13.69 -0.40 16.18
CA GLU A 183 -14.90 -0.81 16.86
C GLU A 183 -16.13 0.04 16.46
N GLU A 184 -15.96 1.38 16.38
CA GLU A 184 -17.02 2.28 15.93
C GLU A 184 -17.42 2.03 14.47
N ALA A 185 -16.43 1.78 13.59
CA ALA A 185 -16.69 1.49 12.19
C ALA A 185 -17.50 0.20 12.03
N VAL A 186 -17.07 -0.89 12.67
CA VAL A 186 -17.79 -2.17 12.65
C VAL A 186 -19.18 -2.04 13.25
N LYS A 187 -19.33 -1.35 14.38
CA LYS A 187 -20.64 -1.14 15.03
C LYS A 187 -21.61 -0.31 14.19
N LYS A 188 -21.10 0.73 13.52
CA LYS A 188 -21.94 1.70 12.79
C LYS A 188 -22.26 1.24 11.36
N PHE A 189 -21.30 0.63 10.68
CA PHE A 189 -21.39 0.32 9.26
C PHE A 189 -21.39 -1.19 8.97
N GLY A 190 -21.15 -2.03 9.98
CA GLY A 190 -21.05 -3.49 9.83
C GLY A 190 -19.71 -3.99 9.30
N ALA A 191 -18.76 -3.09 9.00
CA ALA A 191 -17.43 -3.39 8.48
C ALA A 191 -16.47 -2.24 8.74
N ASP A 192 -15.17 -2.51 8.65
CA ASP A 192 -14.08 -1.53 8.63
C ASP A 192 -13.94 -0.79 7.28
N LYS A 193 -14.50 -1.36 6.21
CA LYS A 193 -14.51 -0.81 4.84
C LYS A 193 -15.94 -0.49 4.46
N PHE A 194 -16.28 0.80 4.41
CA PHE A 194 -17.65 1.27 4.23
C PHE A 194 -17.75 2.42 3.23
N ASP A 195 -18.95 2.63 2.73
CA ASP A 195 -19.31 3.71 1.80
C ASP A 195 -20.21 4.73 2.51
N MET A 196 -19.77 5.99 2.55
CA MET A 196 -20.53 7.08 3.16
C MET A 196 -21.25 7.97 2.13
N ARG A 197 -21.20 7.61 0.85
CA ARG A 197 -22.00 8.32 -0.16
C ARG A 197 -23.48 8.05 0.07
N GLY A 198 -24.32 8.98 -0.40
CA GLY A 198 -25.77 8.79 -0.42
C GLY A 198 -26.24 7.63 -1.31
N ASP A 199 -27.54 7.43 -1.38
CA ASP A 199 -28.18 6.31 -2.10
C ASP A 199 -27.85 6.30 -3.60
N ASP A 200 -27.61 7.46 -4.21
CA ASP A 200 -27.24 7.64 -5.61
C ASP A 200 -25.82 7.15 -5.94
N LYS A 201 -24.95 6.99 -4.91
CA LYS A 201 -23.57 6.57 -5.04
C LYS A 201 -22.82 7.25 -6.20
N ASP A 202 -22.95 8.59 -6.27
CA ASP A 202 -22.32 9.42 -7.31
C ASP A 202 -20.86 8.97 -7.55
N PRO A 203 -20.49 8.51 -8.76
CA PRO A 203 -19.14 8.02 -9.06
C PRO A 203 -18.08 9.13 -9.09
N ASP A 204 -18.50 10.39 -9.13
CA ASP A 204 -17.63 11.55 -9.11
C ASP A 204 -17.36 12.08 -7.69
N THR A 205 -17.98 11.47 -6.67
CA THR A 205 -17.81 11.81 -5.27
C THR A 205 -16.99 10.75 -4.53
N PHE A 206 -15.94 11.22 -3.84
CA PHE A 206 -15.03 10.44 -3.02
C PHE A 206 -15.34 10.68 -1.55
N ALA A 207 -15.86 9.66 -0.87
CA ALA A 207 -16.25 9.70 0.54
C ALA A 207 -15.17 9.00 1.38
N PHE A 208 -14.13 9.75 1.76
CA PHE A 208 -13.02 9.27 2.57
C PHE A 208 -13.37 9.24 4.05
N ALA A 209 -12.82 8.26 4.78
CA ALA A 209 -12.76 8.22 6.23
C ALA A 209 -11.49 7.53 6.70
N TRP A 210 -11.02 7.88 7.89
CA TRP A 210 -9.98 7.16 8.61
C TRP A 210 -10.59 6.14 9.56
N VAL A 211 -10.03 4.92 9.56
CA VAL A 211 -10.28 3.91 10.59
C VAL A 211 -8.99 3.72 11.37
N VAL A 212 -9.06 3.80 12.70
CA VAL A 212 -7.91 3.77 13.60
C VAL A 212 -8.11 2.74 14.72
N ASP A 213 -7.12 2.52 15.55
CA ASP A 213 -7.20 1.67 16.74
C ASP A 213 -7.50 0.20 16.44
N PHE A 214 -6.90 -0.32 15.38
CA PHE A 214 -6.99 -1.74 15.05
C PHE A 214 -6.40 -2.64 16.14
N PRO A 215 -6.85 -3.91 16.23
CA PRO A 215 -6.13 -4.91 17.02
C PRO A 215 -4.67 -5.01 16.60
N LEU A 216 -3.76 -5.19 17.56
CA LEU A 216 -2.35 -5.45 17.27
C LEU A 216 -2.14 -6.87 16.77
N PHE A 217 -2.86 -7.82 17.39
CA PHE A 217 -2.82 -9.24 17.07
C PHE A 217 -4.22 -9.79 16.84
N GLU A 218 -4.28 -10.82 16.01
CA GLU A 218 -5.43 -11.71 15.83
C GLU A 218 -5.05 -13.12 16.27
N PHE A 219 -6.01 -13.85 16.82
CA PHE A 219 -5.79 -15.23 17.20
C PHE A 219 -6.11 -16.15 16.03
N ASP A 220 -5.13 -16.92 15.58
CA ASP A 220 -5.28 -17.95 14.58
C ASP A 220 -5.79 -19.23 15.22
N ASP A 221 -7.05 -19.59 14.92
CA ASP A 221 -7.69 -20.77 15.47
C ASP A 221 -7.14 -22.10 14.92
N GLU A 222 -6.53 -22.08 13.73
CA GLU A 222 -5.93 -23.26 13.12
C GLU A 222 -4.55 -23.55 13.72
N GLU A 223 -3.69 -22.55 13.78
CA GLU A 223 -2.34 -22.67 14.31
C GLU A 223 -2.27 -22.48 15.86
N LYS A 224 -3.40 -22.11 16.50
CA LYS A 224 -3.52 -21.90 17.95
C LYS A 224 -2.50 -20.91 18.51
N LYS A 225 -2.20 -19.86 17.75
CA LYS A 225 -1.26 -18.80 18.13
C LYS A 225 -1.77 -17.41 17.76
N TYR A 226 -1.17 -16.39 18.33
CA TYR A 226 -1.38 -15.01 17.86
C TYR A 226 -0.53 -14.73 16.64
N THR A 227 -1.11 -14.02 15.68
CA THR A 227 -0.41 -13.43 14.54
C THR A 227 -0.72 -11.92 14.49
N PHE A 228 0.04 -11.16 13.70
CA PHE A 228 -0.26 -9.75 13.53
C PHE A 228 -1.55 -9.54 12.72
N ALA A 229 -2.31 -8.51 13.05
CA ALA A 229 -3.55 -8.19 12.33
C ALA A 229 -3.29 -7.56 10.95
N HIS A 230 -2.28 -6.66 10.83
CA HIS A 230 -1.93 -5.97 9.59
C HIS A 230 -0.51 -6.26 9.12
N ASN A 231 0.49 -5.87 9.93
CA ASN A 231 1.90 -6.13 9.65
C ASN A 231 2.72 -6.17 10.94
N PRO A 232 3.86 -6.86 10.97
CA PRO A 232 4.65 -7.06 12.18
C PRO A 232 5.47 -5.83 12.62
N PHE A 233 5.41 -4.74 11.88
CA PHE A 233 6.21 -3.53 12.14
C PHE A 233 5.39 -2.40 12.75
N SER A 234 4.07 -2.56 12.88
CA SER A 234 3.18 -1.57 13.51
C SER A 234 3.37 -1.54 15.02
N ALA A 235 3.59 -0.34 15.55
CA ALA A 235 3.79 -0.14 16.99
C ALA A 235 2.50 -0.37 17.78
N PRO A 236 2.58 -0.99 18.96
CA PRO A 236 1.49 -0.96 19.92
C PRO A 236 1.22 0.48 20.36
N LYS A 237 0.01 0.77 20.85
CA LYS A 237 -0.22 2.02 21.56
C LYS A 237 0.70 2.12 22.76
N LEU A 238 1.13 3.32 23.11
CA LEU A 238 2.15 3.53 24.15
C LEU A 238 1.75 2.92 25.50
N GLU A 239 0.48 3.03 25.88
CA GLU A 239 -0.08 2.43 27.10
C GLU A 239 -0.10 0.89 27.08
N HIS A 240 0.05 0.28 25.92
CA HIS A 240 0.05 -1.19 25.74
C HIS A 240 1.45 -1.80 25.70
N VAL A 241 2.52 -1.00 25.59
CA VAL A 241 3.90 -1.50 25.51
C VAL A 241 4.28 -2.37 26.69
N ALA A 242 3.94 -1.95 27.92
CA ALA A 242 4.25 -2.72 29.12
C ALA A 242 3.53 -4.08 29.15
N LYS A 243 2.24 -4.11 28.78
CA LYS A 243 1.46 -5.36 28.68
C LYS A 243 2.04 -6.31 27.63
N LEU A 244 2.43 -5.78 26.47
CA LEU A 244 3.07 -6.56 25.41
C LEU A 244 4.34 -7.25 25.91
N LEU A 245 5.24 -6.48 26.55
CA LEU A 245 6.53 -6.99 27.04
C LEU A 245 6.35 -8.00 28.17
N ASN A 246 5.33 -7.83 29.03
CA ASN A 246 5.00 -8.75 30.12
C ASN A 246 4.27 -10.02 29.66
N GLY A 247 3.82 -10.08 28.43
CA GLY A 247 3.06 -11.23 27.91
C GLY A 247 1.60 -11.27 28.38
N GLU A 248 0.99 -10.11 28.62
CA GLU A 248 -0.34 -9.97 29.18
C GLU A 248 -1.37 -9.67 28.07
N ASP A 249 -2.48 -10.43 28.06
CA ASP A 249 -3.72 -10.15 27.32
C ASP A 249 -3.51 -9.60 25.89
N TYR A 250 -2.85 -10.36 25.03
CA TYR A 250 -2.53 -9.97 23.64
C TYR A 250 -3.76 -9.57 22.83
N GLY A 251 -4.93 -10.17 23.09
CA GLY A 251 -6.17 -9.86 22.40
C GLY A 251 -6.71 -8.45 22.65
N SER A 252 -6.34 -7.81 23.77
CA SER A 252 -6.75 -6.44 24.06
C SER A 252 -5.83 -5.36 23.51
N LEU A 253 -4.65 -5.74 23.00
CA LEU A 253 -3.66 -4.78 22.52
C LEU A 253 -4.13 -4.09 21.25
N ARG A 254 -3.91 -2.78 21.15
CA ARG A 254 -4.22 -1.96 19.97
C ARG A 254 -2.94 -1.45 19.35
N ALA A 255 -2.93 -1.45 18.02
CA ALA A 255 -1.86 -0.90 17.20
C ALA A 255 -2.08 0.61 16.95
N GLN A 256 -0.99 1.33 16.74
CA GLN A 256 -1.01 2.66 16.12
C GLN A 256 -1.10 2.50 14.60
N GLN A 257 -2.15 1.82 14.17
CA GLN A 257 -2.48 1.49 12.78
C GLN A 257 -3.68 2.31 12.34
N TYR A 258 -3.66 2.75 11.09
CA TYR A 258 -4.75 3.50 10.48
C TYR A 258 -4.93 3.09 9.03
N ASP A 259 -6.19 2.96 8.61
CA ASP A 259 -6.56 2.71 7.21
C ASP A 259 -7.37 3.90 6.68
N LEU A 260 -7.09 4.26 5.43
CA LEU A 260 -7.91 5.21 4.67
C LEU A 260 -8.91 4.42 3.84
N VAL A 261 -10.18 4.57 4.16
CA VAL A 261 -11.27 3.96 3.39
C VAL A 261 -11.94 4.98 2.50
N CYS A 262 -12.37 4.54 1.32
CA CYS A 262 -13.06 5.38 0.35
C CYS A 262 -14.07 4.55 -0.43
N ASN A 263 -15.34 4.97 -0.42
CA ASN A 263 -16.41 4.38 -1.25
C ASN A 263 -16.55 2.85 -1.10
N GLY A 264 -16.28 2.31 0.09
CA GLY A 264 -16.36 0.88 0.40
C GLY A 264 -15.06 0.09 0.19
N TYR A 265 -13.97 0.76 -0.14
CA TYR A 265 -12.66 0.14 -0.34
C TYR A 265 -11.63 0.69 0.65
N GLU A 266 -10.70 -0.17 1.07
CA GLU A 266 -9.44 0.26 1.67
C GLU A 266 -8.53 0.81 0.57
N LEU A 267 -8.29 2.11 0.60
CA LEU A 267 -7.46 2.78 -0.40
C LEU A 267 -6.00 2.83 0.01
N ALA A 268 -5.74 3.02 1.29
CA ALA A 268 -4.39 3.05 1.86
C ALA A 268 -4.41 2.51 3.29
N SER A 269 -3.26 2.06 3.74
CA SER A 269 -3.02 1.54 5.08
C SER A 269 -1.68 2.05 5.58
N GLY A 270 -1.59 2.37 6.86
CA GLY A 270 -0.37 2.88 7.46
C GLY A 270 -0.31 2.69 8.96
N GLY A 271 0.82 3.05 9.56
CA GLY A 271 0.99 2.97 11.00
C GLY A 271 2.28 3.60 11.49
N VAL A 272 2.33 3.91 12.78
CA VAL A 272 3.57 4.20 13.48
C VAL A 272 4.38 2.92 13.58
N ARG A 273 5.67 2.99 13.29
CA ARG A 273 6.54 1.80 13.29
C ARG A 273 7.15 1.56 14.66
N ILE A 274 7.39 0.28 14.96
CA ILE A 274 8.22 -0.11 16.09
C ILE A 274 9.64 0.41 15.82
N SER A 275 10.20 1.18 16.74
CA SER A 275 11.59 1.65 16.71
C SER A 275 12.46 1.08 17.85
N ASP A 276 11.83 0.42 18.84
CA ASP A 276 12.52 -0.25 19.92
C ASP A 276 12.81 -1.72 19.54
N PRO A 277 14.10 -2.15 19.48
CA PRO A 277 14.46 -3.51 19.13
C PRO A 277 13.91 -4.57 20.10
N LYS A 278 13.66 -4.23 21.38
CA LYS A 278 13.06 -5.17 22.36
C LYS A 278 11.60 -5.43 22.03
N VAL A 279 10.86 -4.37 21.71
CA VAL A 279 9.45 -4.47 21.30
C VAL A 279 9.34 -5.27 20.00
N GLN A 280 10.21 -5.00 19.03
CA GLN A 280 10.20 -5.71 17.74
C GLN A 280 10.51 -7.22 17.91
N ARG A 281 11.52 -7.57 18.72
CA ARG A 281 11.83 -8.97 19.02
C ARG A 281 10.65 -9.67 19.71
N LYS A 282 9.95 -8.98 20.62
CA LYS A 282 8.78 -9.53 21.31
C LYS A 282 7.62 -9.79 20.37
N VAL A 283 7.37 -8.91 19.41
CA VAL A 283 6.34 -9.14 18.38
C VAL A 283 6.67 -10.38 17.55
N PHE A 284 7.92 -10.54 17.10
CA PHE A 284 8.34 -11.74 16.34
C PHE A 284 8.25 -13.03 17.17
N GLU A 285 8.59 -12.99 18.47
CA GLU A 285 8.41 -14.12 19.39
C GLU A 285 6.93 -14.55 19.49
N ILE A 286 6.01 -13.59 19.62
CA ILE A 286 4.56 -13.85 19.72
C ILE A 286 4.05 -14.49 18.41
N MET A 287 4.59 -14.11 17.26
CA MET A 287 4.29 -14.71 15.96
C MET A 287 4.86 -16.13 15.81
N GLY A 288 5.68 -16.58 16.77
CA GLY A 288 6.28 -17.92 16.78
C GLY A 288 7.62 -18.03 16.06
N LEU A 289 8.29 -16.92 15.75
CA LEU A 289 9.65 -16.95 15.23
C LEU A 289 10.66 -17.26 16.34
N THR A 290 11.56 -18.17 16.07
CA THR A 290 12.71 -18.41 16.96
C THR A 290 13.70 -17.24 16.91
N PRO A 291 14.62 -17.09 17.90
CA PRO A 291 15.67 -16.09 17.84
C PRO A 291 16.56 -16.21 16.58
N GLU A 292 16.85 -17.44 16.15
CA GLU A 292 17.65 -17.73 14.96
C GLU A 292 16.92 -17.29 13.68
N GLU A 293 15.65 -17.61 13.53
CA GLU A 293 14.82 -17.19 12.41
C GLU A 293 14.65 -15.66 12.38
N THR A 294 14.49 -15.04 13.54
CA THR A 294 14.43 -13.59 13.69
C THR A 294 15.73 -12.93 13.22
N GLU A 295 16.89 -13.46 13.63
CA GLU A 295 18.18 -12.93 13.21
C GLU A 295 18.42 -13.14 11.71
N GLU A 296 18.07 -14.30 11.16
CA GLU A 296 18.24 -14.60 9.74
C GLU A 296 17.40 -13.66 8.86
N ARG A 297 16.13 -13.46 9.22
CA ARG A 297 15.16 -12.71 8.40
C ARG A 297 15.25 -11.20 8.63
N PHE A 298 15.36 -10.76 9.89
CA PHE A 298 15.20 -9.37 10.32
C PHE A 298 16.41 -8.81 11.10
N GLY A 299 17.47 -9.59 11.31
CA GLY A 299 18.64 -9.17 12.09
C GLY A 299 19.27 -7.87 11.60
N HIS A 300 19.25 -7.61 10.29
CA HIS A 300 19.74 -6.36 9.72
C HIS A 300 18.91 -5.14 10.16
N LEU A 301 17.58 -5.27 10.24
CA LEU A 301 16.68 -4.20 10.69
C LEU A 301 16.80 -3.99 12.20
N ILE A 302 16.83 -5.07 12.98
CA ILE A 302 16.95 -5.00 14.43
C ILE A 302 18.30 -4.35 14.82
N ARG A 303 19.40 -4.74 14.17
CA ARG A 303 20.70 -4.08 14.38
C ARG A 303 20.67 -2.60 14.02
N ALA A 304 19.97 -2.23 12.96
CA ALA A 304 19.80 -0.82 12.62
C ALA A 304 19.10 -0.05 13.74
N TYR A 305 18.06 -0.62 14.36
CA TYR A 305 17.39 -0.01 15.50
C TYR A 305 18.31 0.13 16.72
N GLU A 306 19.24 -0.80 16.95
CA GLU A 306 20.22 -0.75 18.05
C GLU A 306 21.16 0.44 17.94
N PHE A 307 21.42 0.96 16.72
CA PHE A 307 22.18 2.18 16.49
C PHE A 307 21.35 3.47 16.68
N GLY A 308 20.06 3.34 16.90
CA GLY A 308 19.09 4.41 17.08
C GLY A 308 18.20 4.62 15.87
N ALA A 309 16.90 4.59 16.11
CA ALA A 309 15.89 4.87 15.10
C ALA A 309 15.01 6.05 15.55
N PRO A 310 14.67 6.99 14.65
CA PRO A 310 13.68 8.01 14.97
C PRO A 310 12.31 7.37 15.15
N PHE A 311 11.40 8.04 15.83
CA PHE A 311 9.98 7.74 15.67
C PHE A 311 9.62 7.99 14.22
N HIS A 312 8.95 7.05 13.56
CA HIS A 312 8.58 7.17 12.16
C HIS A 312 7.26 6.45 11.88
N ALA A 313 6.57 6.93 10.84
CA ALA A 313 5.26 6.45 10.44
C ALA A 313 5.02 6.72 8.95
N GLY A 314 4.20 5.89 8.36
CA GLY A 314 3.85 6.07 6.96
C GLY A 314 2.74 5.12 6.52
#